data_746b32384b4b2a5f6f606f39a0b0ddef
#
_entry.id   746b32384b4b2a5f6f606f39a0b0ddef
#
_cell.length_a   1.000
_cell.length_b   1.000
_cell.length_c   1.000
_cell.angle_alpha   90.00
_cell.angle_beta   90.00
_cell.angle_gamma   90.00
#
_symmetry.space_group_name_H-M   'P 1'
#
loop_
_entity.id
_entity.type
_entity.pdbx_description
1 polymer ?
#
loop_
_entity_poly.entity_id
_entity_poly.type
_entity_poly.pdbx_seq_one_letter_code
_entity_poly.pdbx_strand_id
1 'polypeptide(L)'
;MTACGNPSDEDSQEALQMQQSDSETTPETVTQQPEAANMETGVIAEQILSGNEGDIHYNYYLPENYDENKAYPLMMTMPGYDRMWFGEDSSGSNLEWSGFRVWTELPEDMIVVSAQLTDWHETSARQAVELTEYFIQNFSVDKSRVYAAGYSAGGETMSKAVAMRPDLYAAYLHGASQWDGTYDPIAENGVA
;
A
#
# COMPACT_ATOMS: atom_id res chain seq x y z
N MET A 1 19.22 42.51 60.43
CA MET A 1 19.00 43.94 60.16
C MET A 1 18.04 44.01 59.00
N THR A 2 16.83 44.27 59.35
CA THR A 2 15.97 45.41 58.98
C THR A 2 15.59 45.39 57.50
N ALA A 3 14.43 45.11 57.18
CA ALA A 3 13.06 45.53 57.44
C ALA A 3 12.45 46.23 56.21
N CYS A 4 11.24 45.82 55.90
CA CYS A 4 10.08 46.64 55.55
C CYS A 4 10.13 47.37 54.19
N GLY A 5 9.10 47.43 53.46
CA GLY A 5 7.66 47.37 53.68
C GLY A 5 6.86 47.41 52.42
N ASN A 6 5.71 46.86 52.48
CA ASN A 6 4.50 47.20 51.75
C ASN A 6 3.93 48.53 52.21
N PRO A 7 2.98 49.23 51.56
CA PRO A 7 1.70 48.66 51.16
C PRO A 7 0.96 49.33 49.96
N SER A 8 -0.15 48.71 49.59
CA SER A 8 -1.52 49.22 49.28
C SER A 8 -1.69 50.23 48.15
N ASP A 9 -2.78 50.30 47.42
CA ASP A 9 -4.20 49.91 47.52
C ASP A 9 -4.84 49.97 46.12
N GLU A 10 -5.83 49.15 45.98
CA GLU A 10 -7.19 49.36 45.44
C GLU A 10 -7.37 50.29 44.25
N ASP A 11 -8.03 49.87 43.16
CA ASP A 11 -9.51 49.89 43.07
C ASP A 11 -10.03 49.42 41.69
N SER A 12 -11.11 48.64 41.75
CA SER A 12 -12.29 48.64 40.92
C SER A 12 -12.32 48.17 39.48
N GLN A 13 -12.90 46.99 39.33
CA GLN A 13 -14.10 46.63 38.51
C GLN A 13 -14.17 47.12 37.05
N GLU A 14 -14.24 46.17 36.12
CA GLU A 14 -15.53 45.82 35.52
C GLU A 14 -15.43 44.52 34.67
N ALA A 15 -16.43 43.69 34.82
CA ALA A 15 -16.61 42.43 34.14
C ALA A 15 -17.03 42.62 32.69
N LEU A 16 -16.45 41.85 31.81
CA LEU A 16 -17.14 41.42 30.57
C LEU A 16 -16.78 39.97 30.27
N GLN A 17 -17.77 39.11 30.51
CA GLN A 17 -17.80 37.72 30.08
C GLN A 17 -17.73 37.65 28.56
N MET A 18 -16.72 36.97 28.00
CA MET A 18 -16.83 36.37 26.70
C MET A 18 -16.54 34.88 26.84
N GLN A 19 -17.57 34.10 26.65
CA GLN A 19 -17.48 32.66 26.46
C GLN A 19 -16.63 32.38 25.21
N GLN A 20 -15.48 31.78 25.40
CA GLN A 20 -14.81 31.04 24.35
C GLN A 20 -15.25 29.58 24.44
N SER A 21 -15.99 29.18 23.43
CA SER A 21 -16.27 27.78 23.17
C SER A 21 -15.00 27.16 22.55
N ASP A 22 -14.30 26.35 23.31
CA ASP A 22 -13.26 25.48 22.77
C ASP A 22 -13.92 24.39 21.91
N SER A 23 -13.87 24.57 20.61
CA SER A 23 -14.12 23.47 19.67
C SER A 23 -12.78 22.77 19.42
N GLU A 24 -12.57 21.65 20.11
CA GLU A 24 -11.56 20.68 19.74
C GLU A 24 -11.87 20.16 18.33
N THR A 25 -11.08 20.62 17.37
CA THR A 25 -11.08 20.07 16.02
C THR A 25 -10.09 18.92 16.02
N THR A 26 -10.62 17.71 16.17
CA THR A 26 -9.89 16.49 15.86
C THR A 26 -9.54 16.52 14.37
N PRO A 27 -8.29 16.25 13.94
CA PRO A 27 -7.99 16.11 12.53
C PRO A 27 -8.64 14.82 12.03
N GLU A 28 -9.76 14.96 11.31
CA GLU A 28 -10.28 13.88 10.48
C GLU A 28 -9.23 13.56 9.41
N THR A 29 -8.68 12.37 9.49
CA THR A 29 -7.93 11.75 8.39
C THR A 29 -8.91 11.54 7.26
N VAL A 30 -8.94 12.48 6.32
CA VAL A 30 -9.72 12.34 5.09
C VAL A 30 -9.01 11.30 4.23
N THR A 31 -9.42 10.05 4.39
CA THR A 31 -9.17 9.02 3.40
C THR A 31 -10.04 9.40 2.18
N GLN A 32 -9.44 10.05 1.20
CA GLN A 32 -10.13 10.31 -0.05
C GLN A 32 -10.32 8.97 -0.77
N GLN A 33 -11.52 8.43 -0.67
CA GLN A 33 -11.99 7.40 -1.57
C GLN A 33 -12.07 8.02 -2.97
N PRO A 34 -11.49 7.43 -4.02
CA PRO A 34 -11.65 7.95 -5.37
C PRO A 34 -13.15 7.94 -5.73
N GLU A 35 -13.65 9.07 -6.17
CA GLU A 35 -15.02 9.16 -6.67
C GLU A 35 -15.17 8.30 -7.93
N ALA A 36 -16.15 7.41 -7.92
CA ALA A 36 -16.40 6.36 -8.90
C ALA A 36 -16.68 6.83 -10.36
N ALA A 37 -16.68 8.13 -10.65
CA ALA A 37 -17.16 8.66 -11.93
C ALA A 37 -16.09 8.75 -13.05
N ASN A 38 -14.80 8.48 -12.79
CA ASN A 38 -13.74 8.63 -13.80
C ASN A 38 -12.44 7.89 -13.39
N MET A 39 -12.52 6.63 -13.03
CA MET A 39 -11.28 5.86 -12.85
C MET A 39 -10.55 5.70 -14.19
N GLU A 40 -9.30 6.10 -14.23
CA GLU A 40 -8.40 5.84 -15.35
C GLU A 40 -8.20 4.33 -15.49
N THR A 41 -8.29 3.81 -16.72
CA THR A 41 -8.12 2.38 -17.04
C THR A 41 -6.87 2.17 -17.89
N GLY A 42 -6.46 0.93 -18.05
CA GLY A 42 -5.18 0.60 -18.67
C GLY A 42 -4.04 0.64 -17.66
N VAL A 43 -2.84 0.98 -18.11
CA VAL A 43 -1.65 1.08 -17.24
C VAL A 43 -1.59 2.46 -16.60
N ILE A 44 -1.65 2.48 -15.29
CA ILE A 44 -1.48 3.66 -14.44
C ILE A 44 -0.11 3.55 -13.78
N ALA A 45 0.81 4.45 -14.17
CA ALA A 45 2.21 4.42 -13.77
C ALA A 45 2.51 5.43 -12.64
N GLU A 46 3.70 5.30 -12.06
CA GLU A 46 4.30 6.29 -11.14
C GLU A 46 3.44 6.61 -9.91
N GLN A 47 2.77 5.60 -9.37
CA GLN A 47 1.96 5.77 -8.17
C GLN A 47 2.81 5.62 -6.91
N ILE A 48 2.40 6.32 -5.86
CA ILE A 48 3.02 6.26 -4.54
C ILE A 48 1.94 6.05 -3.49
N LEU A 49 2.08 4.98 -2.70
CA LEU A 49 1.32 4.79 -1.48
C LEU A 49 2.22 5.15 -0.29
N SER A 50 1.83 6.15 0.50
CA SER A 50 2.51 6.45 1.76
C SER A 50 2.11 5.43 2.80
N GLY A 51 2.98 4.45 3.01
CA GLY A 51 2.75 3.31 3.89
C GLY A 51 3.43 3.45 5.26
N ASN A 52 3.20 2.47 6.12
CA ASN A 52 3.75 2.44 7.48
C ASN A 52 5.30 2.31 7.51
N GLU A 53 5.87 1.69 6.48
CA GLU A 53 7.32 1.48 6.34
C GLU A 53 7.95 2.45 5.32
N GLY A 54 7.26 3.57 5.03
CA GLY A 54 7.68 4.54 4.03
C GLY A 54 6.93 4.44 2.71
N ASP A 55 7.31 5.27 1.76
CA ASP A 55 6.65 5.34 0.46
C ASP A 55 6.85 4.05 -0.35
N ILE A 56 5.76 3.58 -0.94
CA ILE A 56 5.71 2.39 -1.79
C ILE A 56 5.45 2.86 -3.22
N HIS A 57 6.43 2.75 -4.08
CA HIS A 57 6.29 3.05 -5.49
C HIS A 57 5.69 1.85 -6.22
N TYR A 58 4.72 2.09 -7.10
CA TYR A 58 4.06 1.03 -7.85
C TYR A 58 3.44 1.52 -9.14
N ASN A 59 3.15 0.58 -10.02
CA ASN A 59 2.33 0.77 -11.21
C ASN A 59 1.24 -0.27 -11.17
N TYR A 60 0.09 0.02 -11.78
CA TYR A 60 -0.98 -0.97 -11.85
C TYR A 60 -1.73 -0.88 -13.17
N TYR A 61 -2.44 -1.94 -13.47
CA TYR A 61 -3.33 -2.05 -14.61
C TYR A 61 -4.75 -2.31 -14.13
N LEU A 62 -5.68 -1.52 -14.64
CA LEU A 62 -7.10 -1.80 -14.57
C LEU A 62 -7.62 -2.21 -15.95
N PRO A 63 -8.47 -3.25 -16.04
CA PRO A 63 -9.13 -3.63 -17.29
C PRO A 63 -9.81 -2.43 -17.95
N GLU A 64 -9.80 -2.34 -19.28
CA GLU A 64 -10.42 -1.22 -20.00
C GLU A 64 -11.93 -1.06 -19.68
N ASN A 65 -12.60 -2.18 -19.37
CA ASN A 65 -13.99 -2.21 -18.99
C ASN A 65 -14.18 -2.43 -17.49
N TYR A 66 -13.30 -1.83 -16.66
CA TYR A 66 -13.41 -1.94 -15.21
C TYR A 66 -14.75 -1.40 -14.72
N ASP A 67 -15.44 -2.22 -13.93
CA ASP A 67 -16.72 -1.91 -13.30
C ASP A 67 -16.61 -2.18 -11.80
N GLU A 68 -16.78 -1.16 -10.99
CA GLU A 68 -16.69 -1.26 -9.52
C GLU A 68 -17.72 -2.24 -8.90
N ASN A 69 -18.76 -2.59 -9.65
CA ASN A 69 -19.77 -3.55 -9.22
C ASN A 69 -19.42 -5.01 -9.58
N LYS A 70 -18.29 -5.24 -10.26
CA LYS A 70 -17.79 -6.56 -10.65
C LYS A 70 -16.50 -6.85 -9.91
N ALA A 71 -16.40 -7.98 -9.19
CA ALA A 71 -15.18 -8.39 -8.52
C ALA A 71 -14.19 -9.02 -9.50
N TYR A 72 -12.92 -8.57 -9.42
CA TYR A 72 -11.82 -8.99 -10.30
C TYR A 72 -10.75 -9.77 -9.54
N PRO A 73 -10.09 -10.75 -10.14
CA PRO A 73 -8.84 -11.27 -9.63
C PRO A 73 -7.80 -10.15 -9.48
N LEU A 74 -6.94 -10.29 -8.48
CA LEU A 74 -5.80 -9.40 -8.25
C LEU A 74 -4.50 -10.18 -8.43
N MET A 75 -3.57 -9.68 -9.23
CA MET A 75 -2.22 -10.19 -9.38
C MET A 75 -1.20 -9.18 -8.85
N MET A 76 -0.53 -9.51 -7.77
CA MET A 76 0.58 -8.75 -7.22
C MET A 76 1.89 -9.25 -7.83
N THR A 77 2.63 -8.38 -8.51
CA THR A 77 3.91 -8.75 -9.14
C THR A 77 5.08 -8.03 -8.49
N MET A 78 6.17 -8.76 -8.25
CA MET A 78 7.43 -8.24 -7.69
C MET A 78 8.58 -8.48 -8.64
N PRO A 79 9.28 -7.43 -9.09
CA PRO A 79 10.35 -7.53 -10.08
C PRO A 79 11.65 -8.05 -9.48
N GLY A 80 12.60 -8.38 -10.37
CA GLY A 80 13.99 -8.56 -10.02
C GLY A 80 14.70 -7.24 -9.66
N TYR A 81 15.95 -7.37 -9.21
CA TYR A 81 16.79 -6.28 -8.74
C TYR A 81 16.86 -5.08 -9.69
N ASP A 82 17.01 -5.31 -10.98
CA ASP A 82 17.17 -4.29 -12.02
C ASP A 82 15.91 -3.42 -12.26
N ARG A 83 14.79 -3.76 -11.64
CA ARG A 83 13.51 -3.05 -11.75
C ARG A 83 12.94 -2.60 -10.42
N MET A 84 13.76 -2.62 -9.39
CA MET A 84 13.43 -2.06 -8.08
C MET A 84 13.51 -0.53 -8.09
N TRP A 85 13.08 0.10 -7.01
CA TRP A 85 13.15 1.54 -6.85
C TRP A 85 14.53 1.97 -6.32
N PHE A 86 15.29 2.71 -7.12
CA PHE A 86 16.60 3.29 -6.75
C PHE A 86 16.59 4.83 -6.80
N GLY A 87 15.45 5.44 -6.49
CA GLY A 87 15.28 6.88 -6.60
C GLY A 87 14.98 7.32 -8.03
N GLU A 88 15.44 8.51 -8.42
CA GLU A 88 15.17 9.08 -9.74
C GLU A 88 15.71 8.25 -10.92
N ASP A 89 16.68 7.36 -10.64
CA ASP A 89 17.26 6.47 -11.63
C ASP A 89 16.52 5.13 -11.78
N SER A 90 15.37 4.96 -11.12
CA SER A 90 14.61 3.72 -11.24
C SER A 90 14.04 3.53 -12.63
N SER A 91 14.11 2.30 -13.12
CA SER A 91 13.50 1.93 -14.40
C SER A 91 11.99 2.09 -14.32
N GLY A 92 11.37 2.48 -15.43
CA GLY A 92 9.92 2.69 -15.56
C GLY A 92 9.06 1.50 -15.13
N SER A 93 7.81 1.50 -15.58
CA SER A 93 6.84 0.49 -15.17
C SER A 93 7.31 -0.96 -15.37
N ASN A 94 7.26 -1.76 -14.33
CA ASN A 94 7.50 -3.19 -14.39
C ASN A 94 6.46 -3.93 -15.26
N LEU A 95 5.29 -3.33 -15.48
CA LEU A 95 4.26 -3.88 -16.37
C LEU A 95 4.66 -3.87 -17.84
N GLU A 96 5.71 -3.15 -18.21
CA GLU A 96 6.30 -3.22 -19.55
C GLU A 96 7.11 -4.50 -19.77
N TRP A 97 7.58 -5.14 -18.69
CA TRP A 97 8.29 -6.41 -18.80
C TRP A 97 7.32 -7.54 -19.13
N SER A 98 7.62 -8.30 -20.19
CA SER A 98 6.72 -9.35 -20.70
C SER A 98 6.31 -10.39 -19.65
N GLY A 99 7.18 -10.67 -18.66
CA GLY A 99 6.88 -11.60 -17.57
C GLY A 99 5.75 -11.13 -16.64
N PHE A 100 5.47 -9.82 -16.60
CA PHE A 100 4.36 -9.26 -15.83
C PHE A 100 3.24 -8.76 -16.73
N ARG A 101 3.57 -8.18 -17.89
CA ARG A 101 2.58 -7.74 -18.87
C ARG A 101 1.64 -8.86 -19.30
N VAL A 102 2.12 -10.11 -19.37
CA VAL A 102 1.30 -11.27 -19.73
C VAL A 102 0.00 -11.39 -18.91
N TRP A 103 0.01 -10.94 -17.67
CA TRP A 103 -1.18 -10.98 -16.81
C TRP A 103 -2.26 -10.00 -17.26
N THR A 104 -1.90 -8.90 -17.93
CA THR A 104 -2.85 -7.93 -18.50
C THR A 104 -3.44 -8.37 -19.82
N GLU A 105 -2.89 -9.42 -20.43
CA GLU A 105 -3.25 -9.94 -21.75
C GLU A 105 -4.07 -11.25 -21.66
N LEU A 106 -4.42 -11.70 -20.44
CA LEU A 106 -5.21 -12.91 -20.25
C LEU A 106 -6.66 -12.70 -20.73
N PRO A 107 -7.34 -13.80 -21.15
CA PRO A 107 -8.75 -13.71 -21.55
C PRO A 107 -9.70 -13.28 -20.42
N GLU A 108 -9.33 -13.49 -19.17
CA GLU A 108 -10.06 -13.03 -18.00
C GLU A 108 -9.50 -11.69 -17.54
N ASP A 109 -10.36 -10.69 -17.44
CA ASP A 109 -10.00 -9.37 -16.88
C ASP A 109 -9.48 -9.49 -15.45
N MET A 110 -8.36 -8.86 -15.16
CA MET A 110 -7.65 -8.94 -13.90
C MET A 110 -7.03 -7.59 -13.54
N ILE A 111 -7.02 -7.23 -12.27
CA ILE A 111 -6.21 -6.12 -11.76
C ILE A 111 -4.78 -6.63 -11.61
N VAL A 112 -3.81 -5.92 -12.17
CA VAL A 112 -2.40 -6.30 -12.06
C VAL A 112 -1.61 -5.17 -11.43
N VAL A 113 -0.88 -5.46 -10.36
CA VAL A 113 -0.08 -4.48 -9.62
C VAL A 113 1.39 -4.88 -9.68
N SER A 114 2.25 -3.93 -9.97
CA SER A 114 3.68 -4.14 -9.94
C SER A 114 4.33 -3.13 -9.02
N ALA A 115 4.78 -3.61 -7.86
CA ALA A 115 5.49 -2.78 -6.90
C ALA A 115 6.95 -2.57 -7.33
N GLN A 116 7.51 -1.42 -6.98
CA GLN A 116 8.92 -1.08 -7.09
C GLN A 116 9.45 -0.71 -5.71
N LEU A 117 9.99 -1.68 -5.03
CA LEU A 117 10.49 -1.53 -3.65
C LEU A 117 11.99 -1.27 -3.64
N THR A 118 12.51 -0.77 -2.52
CA THR A 118 13.90 -0.33 -2.40
C THR A 118 14.88 -1.46 -2.09
N ASP A 119 14.38 -2.58 -1.60
CA ASP A 119 15.17 -3.78 -1.29
C ASP A 119 14.32 -5.06 -1.44
N TRP A 120 14.83 -6.21 -1.01
CA TRP A 120 14.13 -7.51 -1.02
C TRP A 120 14.08 -8.16 0.37
N HIS A 121 14.15 -7.34 1.43
CA HIS A 121 14.15 -7.77 2.82
C HIS A 121 12.75 -7.70 3.46
N GLU A 122 12.70 -7.81 4.78
CA GLU A 122 11.43 -7.86 5.51
C GLU A 122 10.61 -6.56 5.40
N THR A 123 11.27 -5.40 5.36
CA THR A 123 10.58 -4.11 5.19
C THR A 123 9.80 -4.10 3.88
N SER A 124 10.44 -4.47 2.78
CA SER A 124 9.79 -4.58 1.48
C SER A 124 8.71 -5.66 1.44
N ALA A 125 8.88 -6.76 2.18
CA ALA A 125 7.82 -7.77 2.31
C ALA A 125 6.59 -7.21 3.04
N ARG A 126 6.76 -6.41 4.10
CA ARG A 126 5.63 -5.72 4.77
C ARG A 126 4.98 -4.68 3.87
N GLN A 127 5.77 -3.93 3.11
CA GLN A 127 5.25 -3.00 2.09
C GLN A 127 4.43 -3.72 1.01
N ALA A 128 4.87 -4.90 0.57
CA ALA A 128 4.12 -5.73 -0.38
C ALA A 128 2.78 -6.18 0.18
N VAL A 129 2.74 -6.59 1.45
CA VAL A 129 1.50 -6.91 2.16
C VAL A 129 0.58 -5.68 2.23
N GLU A 130 1.11 -4.54 2.67
CA GLU A 130 0.35 -3.30 2.80
C GLU A 130 -0.26 -2.85 1.46
N LEU A 131 0.53 -2.92 0.38
CA LEU A 131 0.03 -2.61 -0.97
C LEU A 131 -1.06 -3.59 -1.42
N THR A 132 -0.93 -4.88 -1.09
CA THR A 132 -1.96 -5.88 -1.38
C THR A 132 -3.27 -5.56 -0.64
N GLU A 133 -3.17 -5.24 0.65
CA GLU A 133 -4.33 -4.84 1.46
C GLU A 133 -4.97 -3.55 0.94
N TYR A 134 -4.17 -2.58 0.51
CA TYR A 134 -4.66 -1.35 -0.11
C TYR A 134 -5.54 -1.64 -1.33
N PHE A 135 -5.08 -2.50 -2.25
CA PHE A 135 -5.89 -2.87 -3.42
C PHE A 135 -7.16 -3.62 -3.04
N ILE A 136 -7.09 -4.56 -2.10
CA ILE A 136 -8.27 -5.29 -1.59
C ILE A 136 -9.32 -4.35 -0.97
N GLN A 137 -8.91 -3.25 -0.38
CA GLN A 137 -9.79 -2.31 0.31
C GLN A 137 -10.36 -1.23 -0.60
N ASN A 138 -9.62 -0.82 -1.63
CA ASN A 138 -9.95 0.35 -2.45
C ASN A 138 -10.41 0.02 -3.88
N PHE A 139 -10.28 -1.23 -4.32
CA PHE A 139 -10.70 -1.70 -5.63
C PHE A 139 -11.65 -2.90 -5.51
N SER A 140 -12.39 -3.17 -6.58
CA SER A 140 -13.35 -4.29 -6.63
C SER A 140 -12.64 -5.63 -6.82
N VAL A 141 -11.90 -6.06 -5.80
CA VAL A 141 -11.13 -7.30 -5.78
C VAL A 141 -11.97 -8.48 -5.29
N ASP A 142 -11.90 -9.59 -6.01
CA ASP A 142 -12.34 -10.90 -5.51
C ASP A 142 -11.29 -11.43 -4.52
N LYS A 143 -11.58 -11.31 -3.23
CA LYS A 143 -10.67 -11.69 -2.15
C LYS A 143 -10.29 -13.18 -2.13
N SER A 144 -11.04 -14.03 -2.83
CA SER A 144 -10.71 -15.44 -3.00
C SER A 144 -9.76 -15.71 -4.17
N ARG A 145 -9.44 -14.70 -4.97
CA ARG A 145 -8.60 -14.76 -6.15
C ARG A 145 -7.53 -13.69 -6.16
N VAL A 146 -6.81 -13.57 -5.05
CA VAL A 146 -5.62 -12.74 -4.93
C VAL A 146 -4.39 -13.61 -5.14
N TYR A 147 -3.60 -13.26 -6.13
CA TYR A 147 -2.43 -14.02 -6.56
C TYR A 147 -1.16 -13.19 -6.42
N ALA A 148 -0.04 -13.86 -6.32
CA ALA A 148 1.26 -13.24 -6.27
C ALA A 148 2.22 -13.88 -7.28
N ALA A 149 3.11 -13.07 -7.86
CA ALA A 149 4.21 -13.53 -8.70
C ALA A 149 5.47 -12.75 -8.37
N GLY A 150 6.55 -13.45 -8.02
CA GLY A 150 7.84 -12.85 -7.70
C GLY A 150 8.95 -13.43 -8.56
N TYR A 151 9.83 -12.58 -9.08
CA TYR A 151 10.97 -12.97 -9.89
C TYR A 151 12.28 -12.49 -9.25
N SER A 152 13.29 -13.38 -9.13
CA SER A 152 14.61 -13.06 -8.56
C SER A 152 14.49 -12.37 -7.20
N ALA A 153 15.05 -11.20 -6.96
CA ALA A 153 14.89 -10.43 -5.70
C ALA A 153 13.43 -10.27 -5.28
N GLY A 154 12.53 -10.04 -6.23
CA GLY A 154 11.08 -9.98 -5.95
C GLY A 154 10.50 -11.34 -5.52
N GLY A 155 11.11 -12.46 -5.92
CA GLY A 155 10.75 -13.77 -5.42
C GLY A 155 11.10 -13.95 -3.95
N GLU A 156 12.27 -13.48 -3.52
CA GLU A 156 12.66 -13.46 -2.10
C GLU A 156 11.69 -12.61 -1.27
N THR A 157 11.39 -11.39 -1.73
CA THR A 157 10.41 -10.49 -1.08
C THR A 157 9.04 -11.14 -0.96
N MET A 158 8.53 -11.67 -2.06
CA MET A 158 7.17 -12.24 -2.10
C MET A 158 7.06 -13.53 -1.28
N SER A 159 8.12 -14.35 -1.20
CA SER A 159 8.12 -15.54 -0.34
C SER A 159 7.93 -15.19 1.13
N LYS A 160 8.52 -14.06 1.57
CA LYS A 160 8.32 -13.52 2.93
C LYS A 160 6.91 -12.94 3.10
N ALA A 161 6.45 -12.14 2.14
CA ALA A 161 5.13 -11.49 2.19
C ALA A 161 3.99 -12.53 2.28
N VAL A 162 4.05 -13.57 1.44
CA VAL A 162 3.08 -14.68 1.47
C VAL A 162 3.17 -15.48 2.77
N ALA A 163 4.36 -15.69 3.33
CA ALA A 163 4.52 -16.33 4.62
C ALA A 163 4.00 -15.48 5.79
N MET A 164 4.10 -14.13 5.71
CA MET A 164 3.57 -13.21 6.74
C MET A 164 2.05 -13.16 6.75
N ARG A 165 1.42 -13.17 5.57
CA ARG A 165 -0.03 -13.05 5.41
C ARG A 165 -0.58 -14.04 4.37
N PRO A 166 -0.44 -15.36 4.66
CA PRO A 166 -0.91 -16.40 3.73
C PRO A 166 -2.42 -16.37 3.51
N ASP A 167 -3.16 -15.78 4.43
CA ASP A 167 -4.61 -15.57 4.35
C ASP A 167 -5.03 -14.61 3.22
N LEU A 168 -4.12 -13.79 2.72
CA LEU A 168 -4.39 -12.87 1.60
C LEU A 168 -4.31 -13.54 0.23
N TYR A 169 -3.53 -14.61 0.09
CA TYR A 169 -3.16 -15.12 -1.23
C TYR A 169 -3.74 -16.52 -1.49
N ALA A 170 -4.38 -16.68 -2.64
CA ALA A 170 -4.88 -17.96 -3.12
C ALA A 170 -3.76 -18.82 -3.76
N ALA A 171 -2.80 -18.17 -4.43
CA ALA A 171 -1.65 -18.85 -5.04
C ALA A 171 -0.44 -17.90 -5.20
N TYR A 172 0.76 -18.50 -5.26
CA TYR A 172 2.00 -17.78 -5.46
C TYR A 172 2.89 -18.45 -6.51
N LEU A 173 3.24 -17.70 -7.56
CA LEU A 173 4.22 -18.10 -8.57
C LEU A 173 5.62 -17.61 -8.18
N HIS A 174 6.47 -18.54 -7.77
CA HIS A 174 7.86 -18.27 -7.40
C HIS A 174 8.80 -18.51 -8.58
N GLY A 175 9.43 -17.45 -9.08
CA GLY A 175 10.22 -17.50 -10.31
C GLY A 175 11.70 -17.17 -10.09
N ALA A 176 12.61 -18.10 -10.48
CA ALA A 176 14.06 -17.90 -10.58
C ALA A 176 14.70 -17.20 -9.36
N SER A 177 14.33 -17.65 -8.16
CA SER A 177 14.69 -17.03 -6.88
C SER A 177 14.95 -18.08 -5.82
N GLN A 178 15.66 -17.72 -4.75
CA GLN A 178 15.69 -18.51 -3.54
C GLN A 178 14.45 -18.22 -2.69
N TRP A 179 14.06 -19.19 -1.88
CA TRP A 179 12.94 -19.06 -0.97
C TRP A 179 13.41 -18.58 0.40
N ASP A 180 12.92 -17.42 0.83
CA ASP A 180 13.31 -16.81 2.10
C ASP A 180 12.18 -16.80 3.16
N GLY A 181 10.95 -17.14 2.75
CA GLY A 181 9.81 -17.27 3.65
C GLY A 181 9.80 -18.59 4.45
N THR A 182 8.84 -18.75 5.34
CA THR A 182 8.54 -20.02 6.01
C THR A 182 7.47 -20.78 5.25
N TYR A 183 7.55 -22.13 5.23
CA TYR A 183 6.60 -22.95 4.47
C TYR A 183 5.32 -23.27 5.24
N ASP A 184 5.42 -23.45 6.56
CA ASP A 184 4.31 -23.93 7.37
C ASP A 184 3.05 -23.06 7.28
N PRO A 185 3.12 -21.73 7.45
CA PRO A 185 1.93 -20.87 7.32
C PRO A 185 1.27 -20.95 5.94
N ILE A 186 2.07 -21.11 4.90
CA ILE A 186 1.60 -21.19 3.50
C ILE A 186 0.84 -22.49 3.28
N ALA A 187 1.40 -23.61 3.72
CA ALA A 187 0.80 -24.93 3.62
C ALA A 187 -0.49 -25.03 4.46
N GLU A 188 -0.49 -24.49 5.67
CA GLU A 188 -1.65 -24.49 6.58
C GLU A 188 -2.82 -23.68 6.03
N ASN A 189 -2.55 -22.63 5.28
CA ASN A 189 -3.58 -21.78 4.64
C ASN A 189 -3.95 -22.25 3.23
N GLY A 190 -3.31 -23.28 2.71
CA GLY A 190 -3.64 -23.87 1.41
C GLY A 190 -3.31 -22.96 0.22
N VAL A 191 -2.29 -22.10 0.33
CA VAL A 191 -1.78 -21.30 -0.80
C VAL A 191 -1.13 -22.24 -1.82
N ALA A 192 -1.59 -22.19 -3.07
CA ALA A 192 -1.12 -23.05 -4.15
C ALA A 192 0.20 -22.55 -4.79
#